data_6e0fc94d8861d4d2da608b16b48130dc
#
_entry.id   6e0fc94d8861d4d2da608b16b48130dc
#
_cell.length_a   1.000
_cell.length_b   1.000
_cell.length_c   1.000
_cell.angle_alpha   90.00
_cell.angle_beta   90.00
_cell.angle_gamma   90.00
#
_symmetry.space_group_name_H-M   'P 1'
#
loop_
_entity.id
_entity.type
_entity.pdbx_description
1 polymer ?
#
loop_
_entity_poly.entity_id
_entity_poly.type
_entity_poly.pdbx_seq_one_letter_code
_entity_poly.pdbx_strand_id
1 'polypeptide(L)'
;MMEIDSSIRAKWHGGKRKLSDITAIVMHYTANTGQMATAKGNARYFEGGSEGRKASAHYVVDEGETAYECVPLDTVAWSVGDGNKGPYGKLVNNYNSVSIEMVSHTDAARQYYIPIETQRHAAELYAQLKKQLPNVRYVVRHYDVSLKRCPAPMIDEGTWAKFKNLLEEAEEVRYEKLKDVTNQTYRQTLDKLVEKGLLKGKGGEGEDLLLDLAEDNVRMLVILDRTGVFGD
;
A
#
# COMPACT_ATOMS: atom_id res chain seq x y z
N MET A 1 0.90 10.49 -0.46
CA MET A 1 2.08 9.69 0.04
C MET A 1 1.96 9.61 1.54
N MET A 2 1.92 8.39 2.11
CA MET A 2 1.82 8.16 3.56
C MET A 2 3.04 8.75 4.28
N GLU A 3 2.79 9.45 5.40
CA GLU A 3 3.84 9.80 6.36
C GLU A 3 4.28 8.53 7.11
N ILE A 4 5.58 8.39 7.38
CA ILE A 4 6.12 7.23 8.10
C ILE A 4 6.73 7.70 9.43
N ASP A 5 6.14 7.28 10.55
CA ASP A 5 6.66 7.48 11.90
C ASP A 5 7.49 6.25 12.32
N SER A 6 8.79 6.46 12.51
CA SER A 6 9.75 5.44 12.93
C SER A 6 10.12 5.55 14.42
N SER A 7 9.42 6.34 15.21
CA SER A 7 9.74 6.60 16.61
C SER A 7 9.42 5.45 17.56
N ILE A 8 8.55 4.51 17.13
CA ILE A 8 8.11 3.36 17.93
C ILE A 8 8.68 2.08 17.31
N ARG A 9 9.55 1.37 18.05
CA ARG A 9 10.21 0.16 17.55
C ARG A 9 9.76 -1.09 18.27
N ALA A 10 9.54 -2.14 17.51
CA ALA A 10 9.19 -3.44 18.07
C ALA A 10 10.33 -4.02 18.91
N LYS A 11 10.00 -4.56 20.07
CA LYS A 11 10.95 -5.25 20.96
C LYS A 11 11.52 -6.53 20.36
N TRP A 12 10.72 -7.26 19.60
CA TRP A 12 11.09 -8.54 19.02
C TRP A 12 11.25 -8.44 17.51
N HIS A 13 12.41 -8.81 17.01
CA HIS A 13 12.72 -8.89 15.59
C HIS A 13 13.88 -9.86 15.35
N GLY A 14 14.10 -10.24 14.12
CA GLY A 14 15.24 -11.07 13.71
C GLY A 14 16.49 -10.25 13.38
N GLY A 15 17.42 -10.87 12.69
CA GLY A 15 18.66 -10.25 12.24
C GLY A 15 18.49 -9.30 11.06
N LYS A 16 19.60 -8.72 10.63
CA LYS A 16 19.68 -7.88 9.44
C LYS A 16 19.57 -8.71 8.15
N ARG A 17 19.06 -8.10 7.09
CA ARG A 17 18.97 -8.65 5.74
C ARG A 17 19.26 -7.57 4.70
N LYS A 18 19.50 -7.97 3.45
CA LYS A 18 19.61 -7.04 2.34
C LYS A 18 18.22 -6.70 1.82
N LEU A 19 18.01 -5.46 1.38
CA LEU A 19 16.75 -5.06 0.74
C LEU A 19 16.50 -5.85 -0.55
N SER A 20 17.56 -6.27 -1.26
CA SER A 20 17.48 -7.11 -2.44
C SER A 20 16.90 -8.51 -2.19
N ASP A 21 16.92 -9.00 -0.95
CA ASP A 21 16.39 -10.31 -0.57
C ASP A 21 14.87 -10.28 -0.38
N ILE A 22 14.27 -9.07 -0.32
CA ILE A 22 12.84 -8.89 -0.11
C ILE A 22 12.11 -9.11 -1.44
N THR A 23 11.29 -10.15 -1.48
CA THR A 23 10.54 -10.55 -2.68
C THR A 23 9.03 -10.52 -2.51
N ALA A 24 8.53 -10.27 -1.29
CA ALA A 24 7.12 -10.29 -0.98
C ALA A 24 6.69 -9.18 -0.01
N ILE A 25 5.44 -8.75 -0.14
CA ILE A 25 4.72 -7.97 0.87
C ILE A 25 3.55 -8.82 1.35
N VAL A 26 3.41 -8.96 2.67
CA VAL A 26 2.37 -9.78 3.30
C VAL A 26 1.39 -8.88 4.04
N MET A 27 0.12 -9.01 3.70
CA MET A 27 -0.98 -8.27 4.31
C MET A 27 -1.55 -9.03 5.50
N HIS A 28 -1.70 -8.30 6.61
CA HIS A 28 -2.25 -8.78 7.86
C HIS A 28 -3.39 -7.87 8.33
N TYR A 29 -4.06 -8.27 9.40
CA TYR A 29 -4.96 -7.42 10.16
C TYR A 29 -4.68 -7.59 11.65
N THR A 30 -4.87 -6.52 12.42
CA THR A 30 -4.49 -6.50 13.83
C THR A 30 -5.37 -7.39 14.73
N ALA A 31 -6.61 -7.66 14.32
CA ALA A 31 -7.62 -8.34 15.14
C ALA A 31 -7.83 -7.68 16.52
N ASN A 32 -7.38 -6.44 16.68
CA ASN A 32 -7.52 -5.64 17.89
C ASN A 32 -8.71 -4.68 17.72
N THR A 33 -9.69 -4.76 18.62
CA THR A 33 -10.92 -3.94 18.60
C THR A 33 -11.10 -3.11 19.87
N GLY A 34 -10.09 -3.10 20.76
CA GLY A 34 -10.10 -2.32 21.98
C GLY A 34 -9.87 -0.82 21.75
N GLN A 35 -9.82 -0.04 22.82
CA GLN A 35 -9.54 1.40 22.76
C GLN A 35 -8.18 1.74 22.10
N MET A 36 -7.24 0.80 22.09
CA MET A 36 -5.94 0.92 21.43
C MET A 36 -5.92 0.38 20.00
N ALA A 37 -7.08 0.16 19.39
CA ALA A 37 -7.21 -0.27 17.99
C ALA A 37 -6.91 0.88 17.03
N THR A 38 -5.70 1.41 17.12
CA THR A 38 -5.09 2.41 16.23
C THR A 38 -3.73 1.91 15.75
N ALA A 39 -3.20 2.47 14.67
CA ALA A 39 -1.86 2.14 14.19
C ALA A 39 -0.81 2.39 15.28
N LYS A 40 -0.87 3.54 15.95
CA LYS A 40 0.02 3.89 17.07
C LYS A 40 -0.12 2.92 18.24
N GLY A 41 -1.35 2.55 18.61
CA GLY A 41 -1.62 1.62 19.70
C GLY A 41 -1.04 0.22 19.43
N ASN A 42 -1.18 -0.28 18.20
CA ASN A 42 -0.61 -1.56 17.81
C ASN A 42 0.93 -1.49 17.67
N ALA A 43 1.50 -0.35 17.24
CA ALA A 43 2.95 -0.15 17.28
C ALA A 43 3.49 -0.22 18.74
N ARG A 44 2.79 0.40 19.70
CA ARG A 44 3.11 0.29 21.13
C ARG A 44 2.97 -1.14 21.68
N TYR A 45 2.01 -1.90 21.18
CA TYR A 45 1.90 -3.33 21.50
C TYR A 45 3.17 -4.11 21.10
N PHE A 46 3.70 -3.86 19.87
CA PHE A 46 4.96 -4.47 19.43
C PHE A 46 6.17 -3.97 20.23
N GLU A 47 6.23 -2.69 20.57
CA GLU A 47 7.27 -2.10 21.44
C GLU A 47 7.25 -2.75 22.84
N GLY A 48 6.07 -2.96 23.41
CA GLY A 48 5.87 -3.64 24.71
C GLY A 48 6.19 -5.13 24.69
N GLY A 49 6.48 -5.71 23.53
CA GLY A 49 6.86 -7.12 23.38
C GLY A 49 5.70 -8.07 23.13
N SER A 50 4.60 -7.58 22.56
CA SER A 50 3.48 -8.38 22.04
C SER A 50 2.90 -9.34 23.10
N GLU A 51 2.83 -8.91 24.37
CA GLU A 51 2.38 -9.75 25.49
C GLU A 51 3.13 -11.09 25.58
N GLY A 52 4.42 -11.08 25.25
CA GLY A 52 5.25 -12.29 25.30
C GLY A 52 5.17 -13.20 24.07
N ARG A 53 4.34 -12.89 23.07
CA ARG A 53 4.19 -13.71 21.85
C ARG A 53 5.39 -13.69 20.91
N LYS A 54 6.35 -12.80 21.15
CA LYS A 54 7.55 -12.61 20.30
C LYS A 54 7.18 -12.40 18.83
N ALA A 55 6.18 -11.53 18.57
CA ALA A 55 5.73 -11.17 17.24
C ALA A 55 6.04 -9.71 16.93
N SER A 56 6.18 -9.40 15.65
CA SER A 56 6.35 -8.03 15.14
C SER A 56 5.92 -7.93 13.68
N ALA A 57 5.60 -6.71 13.26
CA ALA A 57 5.36 -6.35 11.87
C ALA A 57 6.31 -5.21 11.47
N HIS A 58 6.49 -5.00 10.16
CA HIS A 58 7.27 -3.87 9.67
C HIS A 58 6.46 -2.58 9.82
N TYR A 59 5.22 -2.60 9.37
CA TYR A 59 4.34 -1.43 9.39
C TYR A 59 2.97 -1.73 9.98
N VAL A 60 2.39 -0.70 10.57
CA VAL A 60 0.98 -0.69 10.99
C VAL A 60 0.31 0.55 10.41
N VAL A 61 -0.86 0.41 9.81
CA VAL A 61 -1.68 1.48 9.25
C VAL A 61 -3.12 1.42 9.77
N ASP A 62 -3.76 2.58 9.86
CA ASP A 62 -5.18 2.75 10.19
C ASP A 62 -5.81 3.82 9.28
N GLU A 63 -6.94 4.42 9.68
CA GLU A 63 -7.60 5.51 8.96
C GLU A 63 -6.83 6.84 9.00
N GLY A 64 -5.77 6.94 9.82
CA GLY A 64 -4.91 8.12 9.89
C GLY A 64 -3.85 8.12 8.79
N GLU A 65 -3.33 9.30 8.46
CA GLU A 65 -2.37 9.49 7.36
C GLU A 65 -0.93 9.00 7.68
N THR A 66 -0.68 8.53 8.93
CA THR A 66 0.64 8.11 9.40
C THR A 66 0.75 6.60 9.50
N ALA A 67 1.68 6.00 8.77
CA ALA A 67 2.10 4.61 8.95
C ALA A 67 3.19 4.53 10.04
N TYR A 68 3.07 3.57 10.96
CA TYR A 68 4.09 3.33 11.98
C TYR A 68 5.05 2.23 11.54
N GLU A 69 6.33 2.59 11.33
CA GLU A 69 7.39 1.62 11.06
C GLU A 69 7.92 1.03 12.36
N CYS A 70 7.51 -0.19 12.69
CA CYS A 70 7.93 -0.88 13.91
C CYS A 70 9.24 -1.64 13.76
N VAL A 71 9.52 -2.18 12.56
CA VAL A 71 10.76 -2.87 12.22
C VAL A 71 11.30 -2.31 10.92
N PRO A 72 12.57 -1.85 10.85
CA PRO A 72 13.18 -1.36 9.61
C PRO A 72 13.19 -2.41 8.50
N LEU A 73 13.14 -2.00 7.24
CA LEU A 73 13.13 -2.90 6.08
C LEU A 73 14.36 -3.83 6.02
N ASP A 74 15.52 -3.35 6.46
CA ASP A 74 16.77 -4.12 6.51
C ASP A 74 16.84 -5.11 7.69
N THR A 75 15.75 -5.27 8.43
CA THR A 75 15.65 -6.12 9.61
C THR A 75 14.45 -7.05 9.44
N VAL A 76 14.56 -8.30 9.90
CA VAL A 76 13.51 -9.30 9.77
C VAL A 76 12.43 -9.08 10.85
N ALA A 77 11.17 -8.89 10.45
CA ALA A 77 10.05 -8.95 11.39
C ALA A 77 9.56 -10.40 11.56
N TRP A 78 8.96 -10.70 12.72
CA TRP A 78 8.42 -12.03 13.02
C TRP A 78 6.89 -12.03 12.85
N SER A 79 6.42 -12.17 11.60
CA SER A 79 5.02 -12.01 11.23
C SER A 79 4.39 -13.23 10.55
N VAL A 80 5.18 -14.08 9.87
CA VAL A 80 4.69 -15.24 9.11
C VAL A 80 5.43 -16.56 9.50
N GLY A 81 5.88 -16.65 10.75
CA GLY A 81 6.64 -17.80 11.26
C GLY A 81 5.80 -18.98 11.73
N ASP A 82 4.47 -18.97 11.55
CA ASP A 82 3.52 -19.95 12.09
C ASP A 82 3.22 -21.13 11.14
N GLY A 83 4.04 -21.29 10.09
CA GLY A 83 3.97 -22.41 9.18
C GLY A 83 4.09 -22.03 7.71
N ASN A 84 4.12 -23.06 6.87
CA ASN A 84 4.30 -22.90 5.41
C ASN A 84 3.29 -23.75 4.62
N LYS A 85 2.06 -23.87 5.14
CA LYS A 85 1.01 -24.76 4.61
C LYS A 85 0.25 -24.16 3.43
N GLY A 86 0.31 -22.84 3.25
CA GLY A 86 -0.38 -22.13 2.17
C GLY A 86 0.35 -22.27 0.83
N PRO A 87 -0.29 -21.84 -0.27
CA PRO A 87 0.27 -21.95 -1.62
C PRO A 87 1.59 -21.19 -1.80
N TYR A 88 1.82 -20.15 -1.01
CA TYR A 88 3.06 -19.36 -1.00
C TYR A 88 4.01 -19.73 0.14
N GLY A 89 3.70 -20.72 0.98
CA GLY A 89 4.47 -21.06 2.18
C GLY A 89 5.91 -21.49 1.93
N LYS A 90 6.22 -22.02 0.72
CA LYS A 90 7.59 -22.35 0.32
C LYS A 90 8.35 -21.18 -0.30
N LEU A 91 7.65 -20.12 -0.70
CA LEU A 91 8.18 -18.96 -1.42
C LEU A 91 8.34 -17.74 -0.52
N VAL A 92 7.49 -17.59 0.50
CA VAL A 92 7.41 -16.42 1.36
C VAL A 92 7.62 -16.82 2.82
N ASN A 93 8.48 -16.09 3.50
CA ASN A 93 8.81 -16.28 4.92
C ASN A 93 9.23 -14.94 5.55
N ASN A 94 9.52 -14.93 6.86
CA ASN A 94 9.94 -13.71 7.56
C ASN A 94 11.17 -13.03 6.95
N TYR A 95 12.11 -13.80 6.42
CA TYR A 95 13.36 -13.26 5.92
C TYR A 95 13.19 -12.47 4.61
N ASN A 96 12.32 -12.94 3.71
CA ASN A 96 12.14 -12.33 2.39
C ASN A 96 10.85 -11.55 2.21
N SER A 97 10.15 -11.22 3.29
CA SER A 97 8.90 -10.45 3.22
C SER A 97 8.90 -9.20 4.10
N VAL A 98 8.10 -8.22 3.68
CA VAL A 98 7.67 -7.07 4.49
C VAL A 98 6.23 -7.32 4.90
N SER A 99 5.88 -7.07 6.16
CA SER A 99 4.53 -7.21 6.69
C SER A 99 3.88 -5.87 6.95
N ILE A 100 2.62 -5.73 6.52
CA ILE A 100 1.76 -4.57 6.77
C ILE A 100 0.55 -5.05 7.56
N GLU A 101 0.40 -4.53 8.77
CA GLU A 101 -0.76 -4.76 9.64
C GLU A 101 -1.80 -3.65 9.40
N MET A 102 -2.98 -4.03 8.96
CA MET A 102 -4.12 -3.14 8.81
C MET A 102 -4.97 -3.16 10.08
N VAL A 103 -5.22 -2.02 10.69
CA VAL A 103 -6.11 -1.94 11.85
C VAL A 103 -7.51 -2.34 11.43
N SER A 104 -8.14 -3.17 12.25
CA SER A 104 -9.47 -3.70 12.02
C SER A 104 -10.41 -3.34 13.16
N HIS A 105 -11.69 -3.28 12.84
CA HIS A 105 -12.78 -3.08 13.79
C HIS A 105 -13.76 -4.25 13.73
N THR A 106 -14.79 -4.22 14.58
CA THR A 106 -15.92 -5.15 14.51
C THR A 106 -17.22 -4.39 14.26
N ASP A 107 -18.11 -4.96 13.48
CA ASP A 107 -19.46 -4.47 13.29
C ASP A 107 -20.40 -4.86 14.48
N ALA A 108 -21.67 -4.53 14.38
CA ALA A 108 -22.68 -4.85 15.37
C ALA A 108 -22.85 -6.38 15.58
N ALA A 109 -22.56 -7.19 14.57
CA ALA A 109 -22.57 -8.65 14.61
C ALA A 109 -21.23 -9.23 15.11
N ARG A 110 -20.31 -8.39 15.57
CA ARG A 110 -18.93 -8.75 16.00
C ARG A 110 -18.10 -9.41 14.91
N GLN A 111 -18.40 -9.13 13.64
CA GLN A 111 -17.57 -9.55 12.53
C GLN A 111 -16.47 -8.52 12.28
N TYR A 112 -15.25 -9.01 12.08
CA TYR A 112 -14.12 -8.13 11.75
C TYR A 112 -14.29 -7.51 10.36
N TYR A 113 -13.99 -6.23 10.26
CA TYR A 113 -13.80 -5.53 8.99
C TYR A 113 -12.58 -4.61 9.05
N ILE A 114 -12.03 -4.29 7.91
CA ILE A 114 -10.96 -3.31 7.75
C ILE A 114 -11.58 -2.10 7.06
N PRO A 115 -11.56 -0.91 7.70
CA PRO A 115 -12.10 0.32 7.10
C PRO A 115 -11.51 0.57 5.72
N ILE A 116 -12.30 1.16 4.81
CA ILE A 116 -11.84 1.41 3.45
C ILE A 116 -10.65 2.37 3.42
N GLU A 117 -10.60 3.36 4.32
CA GLU A 117 -9.47 4.28 4.41
C GLU A 117 -8.20 3.57 4.87
N THR A 118 -8.28 2.65 5.84
CA THR A 118 -7.16 1.79 6.22
C THR A 118 -6.65 0.95 5.03
N GLN A 119 -7.57 0.43 4.19
CA GLN A 119 -7.19 -0.30 2.99
C GLN A 119 -6.49 0.59 1.96
N ARG A 120 -6.96 1.82 1.76
CA ARG A 120 -6.33 2.80 0.87
C ARG A 120 -4.94 3.19 1.37
N HIS A 121 -4.79 3.46 2.67
CA HIS A 121 -3.48 3.76 3.27
C HIS A 121 -2.50 2.58 3.17
N ALA A 122 -2.98 1.35 3.35
CA ALA A 122 -2.16 0.16 3.11
C ALA A 122 -1.72 0.05 1.64
N ALA A 123 -2.59 0.41 0.69
CA ALA A 123 -2.28 0.43 -0.73
C ALA A 123 -1.28 1.54 -1.09
N GLU A 124 -1.43 2.75 -0.54
CA GLU A 124 -0.45 3.82 -0.71
C GLU A 124 0.92 3.45 -0.15
N LEU A 125 0.97 2.88 1.06
CA LEU A 125 2.22 2.40 1.66
C LEU A 125 2.85 1.29 0.79
N TYR A 126 2.04 0.35 0.30
CA TYR A 126 2.49 -0.68 -0.63
C TYR A 126 3.15 -0.08 -1.87
N ALA A 127 2.52 0.90 -2.52
CA ALA A 127 3.07 1.58 -3.69
C ALA A 127 4.40 2.31 -3.38
N GLN A 128 4.53 2.92 -2.21
CA GLN A 128 5.79 3.52 -1.74
C GLN A 128 6.89 2.47 -1.53
N LEU A 129 6.55 1.34 -0.92
CA LEU A 129 7.49 0.24 -0.66
C LEU A 129 7.94 -0.43 -1.97
N LYS A 130 7.06 -0.59 -2.95
CA LYS A 130 7.40 -1.13 -4.28
C LYS A 130 8.48 -0.32 -4.98
N LYS A 131 8.44 1.02 -4.85
CA LYS A 131 9.48 1.91 -5.41
C LYS A 131 10.85 1.71 -4.75
N GLN A 132 10.88 1.34 -3.47
CA GLN A 132 12.11 1.09 -2.71
C GLN A 132 12.61 -0.36 -2.85
N LEU A 133 11.72 -1.29 -3.17
CA LEU A 133 11.95 -2.74 -3.16
C LEU A 133 11.65 -3.34 -4.54
N PRO A 134 12.53 -3.13 -5.54
CA PRO A 134 12.27 -3.51 -6.94
C PRO A 134 12.16 -5.03 -7.16
N ASN A 135 12.61 -5.84 -6.19
CA ASN A 135 12.54 -7.30 -6.27
C ASN A 135 11.22 -7.88 -5.72
N VAL A 136 10.31 -7.06 -5.19
CA VAL A 136 9.00 -7.52 -4.74
C VAL A 136 8.18 -8.00 -5.94
N ARG A 137 7.84 -9.29 -5.92
CA ARG A 137 7.07 -10.00 -6.96
C ARG A 137 5.71 -10.48 -6.44
N TYR A 138 5.58 -10.62 -5.13
CA TYR A 138 4.38 -11.18 -4.52
C TYR A 138 3.76 -10.20 -3.55
N VAL A 139 2.46 -9.99 -3.67
CA VAL A 139 1.62 -9.43 -2.63
C VAL A 139 0.61 -10.49 -2.23
N VAL A 140 0.63 -10.90 -0.97
CA VAL A 140 -0.11 -12.06 -0.48
C VAL A 140 -0.71 -11.78 0.89
N ARG A 141 -1.75 -12.54 1.25
CA ARG A 141 -2.26 -12.58 2.62
C ARG A 141 -1.39 -13.49 3.48
N HIS A 142 -1.35 -13.28 4.77
CA HIS A 142 -0.77 -14.25 5.69
C HIS A 142 -1.42 -15.65 5.50
N TYR A 143 -2.73 -15.68 5.19
CA TYR A 143 -3.45 -16.90 4.83
C TYR A 143 -2.79 -17.68 3.70
N ASP A 144 -2.31 -17.00 2.68
CA ASP A 144 -1.68 -17.61 1.50
C ASP A 144 -0.32 -18.24 1.84
N VAL A 145 0.29 -17.86 2.98
CA VAL A 145 1.57 -18.42 3.45
C VAL A 145 1.36 -19.59 4.40
N SER A 146 0.47 -19.48 5.40
CA SER A 146 0.38 -20.43 6.49
C SER A 146 -1.00 -21.09 6.68
N LEU A 147 -2.02 -20.67 5.92
CA LEU A 147 -3.44 -20.99 6.09
C LEU A 147 -4.07 -20.41 7.39
N LYS A 148 -3.34 -19.55 8.11
CA LYS A 148 -3.92 -18.77 9.20
C LYS A 148 -4.97 -17.81 8.65
N ARG A 149 -6.13 -17.71 9.29
CA ARG A 149 -7.21 -16.78 8.87
C ARG A 149 -6.81 -15.30 9.09
N CYS A 150 -5.86 -14.83 8.33
CA CYS A 150 -5.31 -13.47 8.41
C CYS A 150 -4.96 -12.93 6.99
N PRO A 151 -5.50 -11.76 6.60
CA PRO A 151 -6.54 -10.99 7.31
C PRO A 151 -7.92 -11.65 7.19
N ALA A 152 -8.59 -11.87 8.33
CA ALA A 152 -9.90 -12.57 8.33
C ALA A 152 -10.95 -11.90 7.42
N PRO A 153 -11.06 -10.56 7.36
CA PRO A 153 -12.00 -9.88 6.48
C PRO A 153 -11.73 -10.08 4.97
N MET A 154 -10.54 -10.57 4.60
CA MET A 154 -10.11 -10.72 3.21
C MET A 154 -9.80 -12.18 2.82
N ILE A 155 -10.35 -13.16 3.55
CA ILE A 155 -10.19 -14.59 3.19
C ILE A 155 -11.00 -14.92 1.94
N ASP A 156 -12.15 -14.29 1.76
CA ASP A 156 -12.94 -14.40 0.54
C ASP A 156 -12.18 -13.81 -0.64
N GLU A 157 -12.15 -14.57 -1.77
CA GLU A 157 -11.39 -14.17 -2.95
C GLU A 157 -11.94 -12.90 -3.63
N GLY A 158 -13.24 -12.67 -3.54
CA GLY A 158 -13.86 -11.45 -4.09
C GLY A 158 -13.44 -10.20 -3.30
N THR A 159 -13.39 -10.31 -1.97
CA THR A 159 -12.91 -9.23 -1.10
C THR A 159 -11.41 -8.98 -1.30
N TRP A 160 -10.63 -10.06 -1.41
CA TRP A 160 -9.19 -9.95 -1.71
C TRP A 160 -8.93 -9.32 -3.09
N ALA A 161 -9.72 -9.69 -4.12
CA ALA A 161 -9.62 -9.09 -5.45
C ALA A 161 -9.91 -7.59 -5.43
N LYS A 162 -10.94 -7.15 -4.69
CA LYS A 162 -11.23 -5.71 -4.52
C LYS A 162 -10.06 -4.96 -3.88
N PHE A 163 -9.43 -5.54 -2.86
CA PHE A 163 -8.25 -4.94 -2.25
C PHE A 163 -7.05 -4.90 -3.22
N LYS A 164 -6.84 -5.94 -4.04
CA LYS A 164 -5.79 -5.91 -5.07
C LYS A 164 -6.00 -4.79 -6.10
N ASN A 165 -7.23 -4.49 -6.46
CA ASN A 165 -7.52 -3.35 -7.33
C ASN A 165 -7.08 -2.02 -6.68
N LEU A 166 -7.28 -1.84 -5.36
CA LEU A 166 -6.74 -0.66 -4.66
C LEU A 166 -5.20 -0.59 -4.70
N LEU A 167 -4.52 -1.75 -4.63
CA LEU A 167 -3.05 -1.79 -4.76
C LEU A 167 -2.61 -1.35 -6.17
N GLU A 168 -3.30 -1.82 -7.21
CA GLU A 168 -3.04 -1.44 -8.61
C GLU A 168 -3.31 0.04 -8.83
N GLU A 169 -4.44 0.57 -8.33
CA GLU A 169 -4.77 1.99 -8.37
C GLU A 169 -3.71 2.86 -7.67
N ALA A 170 -3.16 2.41 -6.54
CA ALA A 170 -2.12 3.13 -5.79
C ALA A 170 -0.74 3.10 -6.48
N GLU A 171 -0.44 2.06 -7.26
CA GLU A 171 0.77 2.00 -8.09
C GLU A 171 0.68 2.91 -9.33
N GLU A 172 -0.53 3.29 -9.74
CA GLU A 172 -0.75 4.12 -10.91
C GLU A 172 -0.13 5.51 -10.70
N VAL A 173 0.70 5.94 -11.64
CA VAL A 173 1.21 7.32 -11.64
C VAL A 173 0.06 8.25 -12.04
N ARG A 174 -0.29 9.18 -11.17
CA ARG A 174 -1.33 10.19 -11.42
C ARG A 174 -0.74 11.59 -11.38
N TYR A 175 -1.20 12.43 -12.26
CA TYR A 175 -0.90 13.85 -12.29
C TYR A 175 -2.09 14.62 -11.71
N GLU A 176 -1.94 15.15 -10.50
CA GLU A 176 -2.99 15.93 -9.85
C GLU A 176 -3.16 17.28 -10.51
N LYS A 177 -2.04 17.93 -10.87
CA LYS A 177 -2.02 19.25 -11.49
C LYS A 177 -1.19 19.26 -12.76
N LEU A 178 -1.43 20.24 -13.61
CA LEU A 178 -0.67 20.40 -14.86
C LEU A 178 0.83 20.58 -14.60
N LYS A 179 1.24 21.30 -13.56
CA LYS A 179 2.64 21.45 -13.15
C LYS A 179 3.34 20.15 -12.75
N ASP A 180 2.60 19.11 -12.36
CA ASP A 180 3.16 17.82 -11.95
C ASP A 180 3.62 16.98 -13.14
N VAL A 181 3.20 17.39 -14.37
CA VAL A 181 3.55 16.72 -15.61
C VAL A 181 4.92 17.19 -16.07
N THR A 182 5.96 16.48 -15.67
CA THR A 182 7.37 16.81 -16.01
C THR A 182 7.82 16.23 -17.36
N ASN A 183 7.14 15.21 -17.88
CA ASN A 183 7.42 14.65 -19.20
C ASN A 183 7.04 15.67 -20.30
N GLN A 184 8.00 16.13 -21.07
CA GLN A 184 7.81 17.18 -22.08
C GLN A 184 6.76 16.81 -23.13
N THR A 185 6.75 15.57 -23.61
CA THR A 185 5.75 15.11 -24.61
C THR A 185 4.34 15.14 -24.04
N TYR A 186 4.17 14.66 -22.81
CA TYR A 186 2.88 14.68 -22.12
C TYR A 186 2.42 16.13 -21.91
N ARG A 187 3.34 16.97 -21.46
CA ARG A 187 3.07 18.38 -21.17
C ARG A 187 2.61 19.10 -22.44
N GLN A 188 3.29 18.97 -23.55
CA GLN A 188 2.93 19.59 -24.82
C GLN A 188 1.53 19.19 -25.30
N THR A 189 1.19 17.90 -25.20
CA THR A 189 -0.16 17.42 -25.55
C THR A 189 -1.21 18.01 -24.62
N LEU A 190 -0.99 18.00 -23.31
CA LEU A 190 -1.97 18.53 -22.35
C LEU A 190 -2.15 20.05 -22.50
N ASP A 191 -1.07 20.82 -22.68
CA ASP A 191 -1.14 22.26 -22.95
C ASP A 191 -1.97 22.54 -24.20
N LYS A 192 -1.71 21.85 -25.33
CA LYS A 192 -2.51 21.95 -26.55
C LYS A 192 -3.99 21.65 -26.30
N LEU A 193 -4.31 20.60 -25.54
CA LEU A 193 -5.70 20.24 -25.25
C LEU A 193 -6.40 21.27 -24.34
N VAL A 194 -5.68 21.86 -23.40
CA VAL A 194 -6.18 22.94 -22.54
C VAL A 194 -6.43 24.20 -23.37
N GLU A 195 -5.47 24.61 -24.22
CA GLU A 195 -5.58 25.78 -25.12
C GLU A 195 -6.76 25.64 -26.09
N LYS A 196 -7.00 24.44 -26.63
CA LYS A 196 -8.15 24.14 -27.50
C LYS A 196 -9.47 24.00 -26.72
N GLY A 197 -9.47 24.08 -25.39
CA GLY A 197 -10.63 23.89 -24.54
C GLY A 197 -11.20 22.45 -24.53
N LEU A 198 -10.42 21.48 -25.04
CA LEU A 198 -10.77 20.06 -25.05
C LEU A 198 -10.51 19.40 -23.69
N LEU A 199 -9.54 19.91 -22.94
CA LEU A 199 -9.26 19.51 -21.56
C LEU A 199 -9.49 20.72 -20.64
N LYS A 200 -10.52 20.65 -19.80
CA LYS A 200 -10.91 21.75 -18.88
C LYS A 200 -10.43 21.57 -17.46
N GLY A 201 -9.96 20.36 -17.10
CA GLY A 201 -9.64 20.00 -15.71
C GLY A 201 -10.84 20.03 -14.77
N LYS A 202 -10.56 19.87 -13.47
CA LYS A 202 -11.55 19.85 -12.38
C LYS A 202 -11.60 21.17 -11.56
N GLY A 203 -10.82 22.19 -11.98
CA GLY A 203 -10.68 23.49 -11.33
C GLY A 203 -9.25 23.98 -11.36
N GLY A 204 -8.99 25.17 -10.80
CA GLY A 204 -7.70 25.84 -10.91
C GLY A 204 -7.47 26.45 -12.30
N GLU A 205 -6.34 27.13 -12.47
CA GLU A 205 -5.95 27.77 -13.71
C GLU A 205 -4.44 27.67 -13.94
N GLY A 206 -4.01 27.74 -15.21
CA GLY A 206 -2.59 27.69 -15.60
C GLY A 206 -1.89 26.46 -15.04
N GLU A 207 -0.75 26.63 -14.39
CA GLU A 207 0.07 25.57 -13.81
C GLU A 207 -0.65 24.80 -12.67
N ASP A 208 -1.59 25.43 -12.00
CA ASP A 208 -2.39 24.83 -10.92
C ASP A 208 -3.71 24.23 -11.39
N LEU A 209 -3.91 24.10 -12.72
CA LEU A 209 -5.06 23.39 -13.27
C LEU A 209 -5.11 21.95 -12.72
N LEU A 210 -6.21 21.62 -12.05
CA LEU A 210 -6.44 20.28 -11.47
C LEU A 210 -6.82 19.30 -12.58
N LEU A 211 -5.94 18.35 -12.84
CA LEU A 211 -6.10 17.32 -13.89
C LEU A 211 -6.73 16.04 -13.32
N ASP A 212 -6.15 15.51 -12.25
CA ASP A 212 -6.44 14.17 -11.71
C ASP A 212 -6.46 13.09 -12.81
N LEU A 213 -5.40 13.08 -13.63
CA LEU A 213 -5.24 12.15 -14.74
C LEU A 213 -4.21 11.08 -14.42
N ALA A 214 -4.58 9.81 -14.63
CA ALA A 214 -3.65 8.71 -14.65
C ALA A 214 -2.66 8.84 -15.81
N GLU A 215 -1.43 8.39 -15.63
CA GLU A 215 -0.40 8.47 -16.69
C GLU A 215 -0.85 7.72 -17.95
N ASP A 216 -1.53 6.59 -17.82
CA ASP A 216 -2.02 5.82 -18.96
C ASP A 216 -3.09 6.59 -19.76
N ASN A 217 -3.93 7.39 -19.09
CA ASN A 217 -4.84 8.31 -19.78
C ASN A 217 -4.08 9.39 -20.54
N VAL A 218 -3.01 9.93 -19.94
CA VAL A 218 -2.16 10.92 -20.63
C VAL A 218 -1.46 10.29 -21.84
N ARG A 219 -0.95 9.06 -21.70
CA ARG A 219 -0.37 8.30 -22.84
C ARG A 219 -1.38 8.11 -23.97
N MET A 220 -2.62 7.76 -23.63
CA MET A 220 -3.69 7.63 -24.64
C MET A 220 -3.95 8.96 -25.34
N LEU A 221 -4.03 10.08 -24.61
CA LEU A 221 -4.19 11.41 -25.20
C LEU A 221 -3.04 11.75 -26.15
N VAL A 222 -1.80 11.42 -25.82
CA VAL A 222 -0.64 11.60 -26.70
C VAL A 222 -0.75 10.76 -27.97
N ILE A 223 -1.22 9.52 -27.87
CA ILE A 223 -1.43 8.66 -29.06
C ILE A 223 -2.49 9.28 -29.97
N LEU A 224 -3.62 9.70 -29.39
CA LEU A 224 -4.71 10.33 -30.13
C LEU A 224 -4.30 11.65 -30.79
N ASP A 225 -3.48 12.45 -30.10
CA ASP A 225 -2.92 13.69 -30.65
C ASP A 225 -2.03 13.43 -31.89
N ARG A 226 -1.12 12.44 -31.77
CA ARG A 226 -0.23 12.04 -32.88
C ARG A 226 -0.98 11.46 -34.09
N THR A 227 -2.16 10.92 -33.89
CA THR A 227 -3.03 10.44 -35.00
C THR A 227 -3.90 11.54 -35.61
N GLY A 228 -3.74 12.80 -35.15
CA GLY A 228 -4.49 13.96 -35.67
C GLY A 228 -5.94 14.04 -35.17
N VAL A 229 -6.34 13.24 -34.19
CA VAL A 229 -7.73 13.24 -33.67
C VAL A 229 -8.13 14.60 -33.11
N PHE A 230 -7.19 15.33 -32.54
CA PHE A 230 -7.45 16.68 -31.97
C PHE A 230 -7.17 17.83 -32.92
N GLY A 231 -6.81 17.55 -34.17
CA GLY A 231 -6.41 18.54 -35.16
C GLY A 231 -5.01 19.13 -34.88
N ASP A 232 -4.46 19.78 -35.86
CA ASP A 232 -3.16 20.45 -35.74
C ASP A 232 -3.24 21.75 -34.94
#